data_99dc8b7d2eefa122ef4c24f8a99df50e
#
_entry.id   99dc8b7d2eefa122ef4c24f8a99df50e
#
_cell.length_a   1.000
_cell.length_b   1.000
_cell.length_c   1.000
_cell.angle_alpha   90.00
_cell.angle_beta   90.00
_cell.angle_gamma   90.00
#
_symmetry.space_group_name_H-M   'P 1'
#
loop_
_entity.id
_entity.type
_entity.pdbx_description
1 polymer ?
#
loop_
_entity_poly.entity_id
_entity_poly.type
_entity_poly.pdbx_seq_one_letter_code
_entity_poly.pdbx_strand_id
1 'polypeptide(L)'
;MFKYETHLHTSPVSRCAKASVREQLEFYKELGYDGVFITNHFIDGNINIPSSATYEEKIEFYFSDYEEGVRIGNEIGLEVFFGAELSFKGTDFLVYGLGKEWFLTHPEITEMKKSEELSFMAESGALIIQAHPFREAGYIDHIRLFPRNVHGVEVINACRTEFENSMAKLYAESYGLLQFAGSDNHGGRGKDTLAGMCSRKPITNEKDFVKKVKNGKMKTFVFKPSLENGGEM
;
A
#
# COMPACT_ATOMS: atom_id res chain seq x y z
N MET A 1 4.48 3.30 20.45
CA MET A 1 3.66 3.72 19.30
C MET A 1 3.36 2.49 18.48
N PHE A 2 2.16 2.36 17.95
CA PHE A 2 1.75 1.25 17.08
C PHE A 2 2.28 1.51 15.67
N LYS A 3 2.99 0.54 15.07
CA LYS A 3 3.66 0.63 13.76
C LYS A 3 2.94 -0.24 12.72
N TYR A 4 2.71 0.31 11.54
CA TYR A 4 2.01 -0.37 10.44
C TYR A 4 2.79 -0.23 9.15
N GLU A 5 3.06 -1.37 8.50
CA GLU A 5 3.45 -1.38 7.10
C GLU A 5 2.23 -1.07 6.24
N THR A 6 2.37 -0.16 5.32
CA THR A 6 1.22 0.36 4.57
C THR A 6 1.36 0.22 3.06
N HIS A 7 2.48 -0.33 2.57
CA HIS A 7 2.70 -0.62 1.16
C HIS A 7 3.50 -1.93 1.00
N LEU A 8 2.78 -3.04 0.83
CA LEU A 8 3.34 -4.39 0.88
C LEU A 8 2.78 -5.26 -0.24
N HIS A 9 3.66 -5.97 -0.92
CA HIS A 9 3.32 -6.94 -1.95
C HIS A 9 3.62 -8.37 -1.53
N THR A 10 2.74 -9.28 -1.93
CA THR A 10 2.83 -10.71 -1.64
C THR A 10 2.62 -11.54 -2.90
N SER A 11 3.23 -12.72 -2.94
CA SER A 11 2.97 -13.72 -3.97
C SER A 11 1.96 -14.76 -3.43
N PRO A 12 1.09 -15.31 -4.31
CA PRO A 12 1.17 -15.25 -5.77
C PRO A 12 0.43 -14.09 -6.44
N VAL A 13 -0.31 -13.23 -5.72
CA VAL A 13 -1.19 -12.22 -6.35
C VAL A 13 -0.38 -11.18 -7.11
N SER A 14 0.60 -10.51 -6.48
CA SER A 14 1.50 -9.61 -7.19
C SER A 14 2.59 -10.39 -7.91
N ARG A 15 2.63 -10.34 -9.26
CA ARG A 15 3.59 -11.08 -10.08
C ARG A 15 5.05 -10.71 -9.79
N CYS A 16 5.32 -9.48 -9.37
CA CYS A 16 6.65 -8.99 -9.02
C CYS A 16 7.08 -9.34 -7.60
N ALA A 17 6.16 -9.76 -6.73
CA ALA A 17 6.49 -10.18 -5.38
C ALA A 17 7.21 -11.53 -5.37
N LYS A 18 8.26 -11.64 -4.55
CA LYS A 18 9.06 -12.86 -4.39
C LYS A 18 8.75 -13.58 -3.10
N ALA A 19 8.30 -12.86 -2.08
CA ALA A 19 7.94 -13.40 -0.78
C ALA A 19 6.45 -13.78 -0.75
N SER A 20 6.16 -14.92 -0.15
CA SER A 20 4.80 -15.35 0.15
C SER A 20 4.16 -14.48 1.23
N VAL A 21 2.86 -14.62 1.41
CA VAL A 21 2.11 -13.97 2.50
C VAL A 21 2.76 -14.30 3.86
N ARG A 22 3.00 -15.58 4.15
CA ARG A 22 3.60 -16.02 5.42
C ARG A 22 4.97 -15.41 5.68
N GLU A 23 5.88 -15.45 4.70
CA GLU A 23 7.23 -14.89 4.83
C GLU A 23 7.19 -13.38 5.12
N GLN A 24 6.31 -12.63 4.46
CA GLN A 24 6.13 -11.21 4.74
C GLN A 24 5.60 -10.97 6.16
N LEU A 25 4.55 -11.66 6.57
CA LEU A 25 3.93 -11.43 7.89
C LEU A 25 4.87 -11.81 9.03
N GLU A 26 5.55 -12.95 8.95
CA GLU A 26 6.54 -13.36 9.94
C GLU A 26 7.68 -12.33 10.04
N PHE A 27 8.16 -11.82 8.90
CA PHE A 27 9.20 -10.79 8.87
C PHE A 27 8.77 -9.50 9.59
N TYR A 28 7.59 -8.95 9.30
CA TYR A 28 7.12 -7.74 9.98
C TYR A 28 6.78 -7.98 11.46
N LYS A 29 6.30 -9.16 11.81
CA LYS A 29 6.08 -9.55 13.20
C LYS A 29 7.38 -9.57 14.01
N GLU A 30 8.44 -10.20 13.48
CA GLU A 30 9.76 -10.24 14.11
C GLU A 30 10.36 -8.84 14.32
N LEU A 31 10.06 -7.89 13.42
CA LEU A 31 10.49 -6.50 13.54
C LEU A 31 9.62 -5.65 14.48
N GLY A 32 8.64 -6.26 15.13
CA GLY A 32 7.79 -5.60 16.11
C GLY A 32 6.82 -4.59 15.49
N TYR A 33 6.31 -4.90 14.29
CA TYR A 33 5.16 -4.20 13.72
C TYR A 33 3.87 -4.71 14.39
N ASP A 34 2.89 -3.83 14.54
CA ASP A 34 1.58 -4.17 15.10
C ASP A 34 0.61 -4.64 14.01
N GLY A 35 0.86 -4.27 12.76
CA GLY A 35 0.08 -4.74 11.64
C GLY A 35 0.66 -4.35 10.27
N VAL A 36 0.08 -4.96 9.24
CA VAL A 36 0.44 -4.72 7.84
C VAL A 36 -0.79 -4.51 6.99
N PHE A 37 -0.68 -3.71 5.95
CA PHE A 37 -1.63 -3.63 4.85
C PHE A 37 -1.07 -4.40 3.66
N ILE A 38 -1.77 -5.43 3.21
CA ILE A 38 -1.47 -6.10 1.94
C ILE A 38 -2.07 -5.23 0.84
N THR A 39 -1.21 -4.65 0.01
CA THR A 39 -1.56 -3.71 -1.07
C THR A 39 -1.09 -4.24 -2.42
N ASN A 40 -1.42 -5.47 -2.73
CA ASN A 40 -1.06 -6.10 -3.99
C ASN A 40 -1.53 -5.27 -5.19
N HIS A 41 -0.84 -5.44 -6.32
CA HIS A 41 -1.28 -4.84 -7.59
C HIS A 41 -2.67 -5.30 -7.97
N PHE A 42 -3.53 -4.33 -8.26
CA PHE A 42 -4.89 -4.58 -8.72
C PHE A 42 -4.91 -5.11 -10.18
N ILE A 43 -6.08 -5.42 -10.68
CA ILE A 43 -6.29 -6.05 -12.01
C ILE A 43 -5.84 -5.18 -13.20
N ASP A 44 -5.62 -3.89 -12.97
CA ASP A 44 -5.03 -2.93 -13.93
C ASP A 44 -3.49 -2.84 -13.85
N GLY A 45 -2.90 -3.54 -12.87
CA GLY A 45 -1.46 -3.56 -12.61
C GLY A 45 -0.79 -4.92 -12.87
N ASN A 46 0.29 -5.17 -12.14
CA ASN A 46 1.11 -6.37 -12.31
C ASN A 46 0.60 -7.58 -11.52
N ILE A 47 -0.67 -7.94 -11.76
CA ILE A 47 -1.33 -9.10 -11.14
C ILE A 47 -0.99 -10.41 -11.87
N ASN A 48 -0.94 -11.53 -11.14
CA ASN A 48 -0.57 -12.83 -11.66
C ASN A 48 -1.81 -13.70 -12.00
N ILE A 49 -2.70 -13.17 -12.85
CA ILE A 49 -3.90 -13.89 -13.28
C ILE A 49 -4.03 -13.85 -14.80
N PRO A 50 -4.56 -14.89 -15.47
CA PRO A 50 -4.81 -14.89 -16.89
C PRO A 50 -5.77 -13.76 -17.32
N SER A 51 -5.48 -13.13 -18.45
CA SER A 51 -6.34 -12.08 -19.02
C SER A 51 -7.75 -12.58 -19.35
N SER A 52 -7.90 -13.88 -19.64
CA SER A 52 -9.17 -14.55 -19.96
C SER A 52 -10.09 -14.77 -18.75
N ALA A 53 -9.60 -14.59 -17.52
CA ALA A 53 -10.41 -14.73 -16.32
C ALA A 53 -11.51 -13.65 -16.30
N THR A 54 -12.69 -14.01 -15.81
CA THR A 54 -13.81 -13.09 -15.60
C THR A 54 -13.44 -12.04 -14.54
N TYR A 55 -14.20 -10.95 -14.47
CA TYR A 55 -13.98 -9.93 -13.43
C TYR A 55 -14.10 -10.53 -12.02
N GLU A 56 -15.12 -11.32 -11.77
CA GLU A 56 -15.35 -11.99 -10.49
C GLU A 56 -14.18 -12.90 -10.11
N GLU A 57 -13.71 -13.76 -11.03
CA GLU A 57 -12.53 -14.61 -10.81
C GLU A 57 -11.28 -13.79 -10.49
N LYS A 58 -11.10 -12.64 -11.15
CA LYS A 58 -10.00 -11.73 -10.86
C LYS A 58 -10.09 -11.15 -9.46
N ILE A 59 -11.27 -10.71 -9.02
CA ILE A 59 -11.46 -10.16 -7.66
C ILE A 59 -11.29 -11.27 -6.61
N GLU A 60 -11.83 -12.46 -6.82
CA GLU A 60 -11.63 -13.61 -5.91
C GLU A 60 -10.13 -13.91 -5.73
N PHE A 61 -9.39 -14.02 -6.84
CA PHE A 61 -7.94 -14.24 -6.78
C PHE A 61 -7.20 -13.07 -6.11
N TYR A 62 -7.59 -11.84 -6.42
CA TYR A 62 -6.96 -10.64 -5.87
C TYR A 62 -7.04 -10.58 -4.34
N PHE A 63 -8.14 -11.00 -3.76
CA PHE A 63 -8.35 -11.03 -2.31
C PHE A 63 -7.74 -12.25 -1.62
N SER A 64 -7.31 -13.27 -2.36
CA SER A 64 -6.82 -14.53 -1.77
C SER A 64 -5.63 -14.38 -0.83
N ASP A 65 -4.65 -13.53 -1.19
CA ASP A 65 -3.47 -13.26 -0.34
C ASP A 65 -3.86 -12.51 0.96
N TYR A 66 -4.83 -11.59 0.87
CA TYR A 66 -5.36 -10.90 2.06
C TYR A 66 -6.10 -11.88 2.98
N GLU A 67 -6.97 -12.72 2.44
CA GLU A 67 -7.72 -13.72 3.20
C GLU A 67 -6.78 -14.75 3.86
N GLU A 68 -5.75 -15.19 3.15
CA GLU A 68 -4.67 -16.00 3.72
C GLU A 68 -3.91 -15.22 4.79
N GLY A 69 -3.61 -13.96 4.54
CA GLY A 69 -2.91 -13.07 5.46
C GLY A 69 -3.65 -12.90 6.78
N VAL A 70 -4.96 -12.69 6.75
CA VAL A 70 -5.79 -12.62 7.97
C VAL A 70 -5.70 -13.90 8.79
N ARG A 71 -5.73 -15.07 8.14
CA ARG A 71 -5.61 -16.36 8.81
C ARG A 71 -4.24 -16.51 9.47
N ILE A 72 -3.15 -16.22 8.74
CA ILE A 72 -1.79 -16.28 9.26
C ILE A 72 -1.57 -15.23 10.37
N GLY A 73 -2.05 -14.00 10.17
CA GLY A 73 -1.95 -12.93 11.16
C GLY A 73 -2.55 -13.32 12.51
N ASN A 74 -3.71 -13.98 12.49
CA ASN A 74 -4.35 -14.52 13.70
C ASN A 74 -3.49 -15.60 14.38
N GLU A 75 -2.78 -16.45 13.61
CA GLU A 75 -1.89 -17.48 14.15
C GLU A 75 -0.69 -16.87 14.90
N ILE A 76 -0.08 -15.82 14.32
CA ILE A 76 1.16 -15.23 14.83
C ILE A 76 0.96 -13.97 15.68
N GLY A 77 -0.28 -13.48 15.79
CA GLY A 77 -0.62 -12.28 16.54
C GLY A 77 -0.16 -10.98 15.87
N LEU A 78 -0.35 -10.84 14.55
CA LEU A 78 -0.11 -9.65 13.74
C LEU A 78 -1.41 -9.23 13.07
N GLU A 79 -1.81 -7.96 13.21
CA GLU A 79 -2.99 -7.45 12.53
C GLU A 79 -2.74 -7.35 11.02
N VAL A 80 -3.70 -7.81 10.22
CA VAL A 80 -3.63 -7.76 8.75
C VAL A 80 -4.83 -7.01 8.21
N PHE A 81 -4.56 -6.00 7.40
CA PHE A 81 -5.54 -5.11 6.81
C PHE A 81 -5.45 -5.17 5.28
N PHE A 82 -6.56 -4.85 4.65
CA PHE A 82 -6.63 -4.76 3.20
C PHE A 82 -6.31 -3.35 2.70
N GLY A 83 -5.52 -3.30 1.63
CA GLY A 83 -5.36 -2.16 0.73
C GLY A 83 -5.21 -2.63 -0.70
N ALA A 84 -5.26 -1.72 -1.65
CA ALA A 84 -5.05 -2.02 -3.06
C ALA A 84 -4.01 -1.07 -3.65
N GLU A 85 -3.20 -1.54 -4.61
CA GLU A 85 -2.40 -0.68 -5.46
C GLU A 85 -2.93 -0.72 -6.89
N LEU A 86 -3.60 0.37 -7.32
CA LEU A 86 -4.07 0.56 -8.68
C LEU A 86 -2.97 1.17 -9.55
N SER A 87 -2.93 0.78 -10.82
CA SER A 87 -1.91 1.25 -11.76
C SER A 87 -2.49 2.04 -12.92
N PHE A 88 -1.74 3.03 -13.39
CA PHE A 88 -2.06 3.80 -14.57
C PHE A 88 -0.80 4.31 -15.28
N LYS A 89 -0.38 3.63 -16.34
CA LYS A 89 0.76 4.07 -17.19
C LYS A 89 2.02 4.40 -16.38
N GLY A 90 2.38 3.53 -15.43
CA GLY A 90 3.54 3.70 -14.56
C GLY A 90 3.34 4.63 -13.37
N THR A 91 2.12 5.11 -13.14
CA THR A 91 1.71 5.84 -11.94
C THR A 91 0.82 4.94 -11.11
N ASP A 92 1.04 4.86 -9.80
CA ASP A 92 0.32 3.94 -8.94
C ASP A 92 -0.39 4.68 -7.80
N PHE A 93 -1.47 4.06 -7.27
CA PHE A 93 -2.31 4.64 -6.23
C PHE A 93 -2.66 3.59 -5.19
N LEU A 94 -2.35 3.88 -3.93
CA LEU A 94 -2.79 3.08 -2.81
C LEU A 94 -4.20 3.48 -2.39
N VAL A 95 -5.08 2.50 -2.25
CA VAL A 95 -6.48 2.66 -1.91
C VAL A 95 -6.78 1.87 -0.64
N TYR A 96 -7.38 2.53 0.34
CA TYR A 96 -7.75 1.93 1.62
C TYR A 96 -9.20 2.21 1.98
N GLY A 97 -9.84 1.27 2.70
CA GLY A 97 -11.18 1.46 3.25
C GLY A 97 -12.31 0.87 2.41
N LEU A 98 -12.02 0.32 1.24
CA LEU A 98 -12.95 -0.48 0.44
C LEU A 98 -12.67 -1.97 0.67
N GLY A 99 -13.70 -2.80 0.66
CA GLY A 99 -13.59 -4.24 0.85
C GLY A 99 -14.00 -5.03 -0.39
N LYS A 100 -13.85 -6.36 -0.33
CA LYS A 100 -14.13 -7.30 -1.44
C LYS A 100 -15.49 -7.09 -2.08
N GLU A 101 -16.53 -6.97 -1.25
CA GLU A 101 -17.90 -6.77 -1.71
C GLU A 101 -18.06 -5.50 -2.57
N TRP A 102 -17.37 -4.41 -2.17
CA TRP A 102 -17.38 -3.18 -2.97
C TRP A 102 -16.79 -3.43 -4.37
N PHE A 103 -15.63 -4.09 -4.44
CA PHE A 103 -15.00 -4.40 -5.74
C PHE A 103 -15.87 -5.35 -6.58
N LEU A 104 -16.47 -6.38 -5.99
CA LEU A 104 -17.37 -7.31 -6.71
C LEU A 104 -18.59 -6.60 -7.32
N THR A 105 -19.12 -5.58 -6.63
CA THR A 105 -20.33 -4.88 -7.06
C THR A 105 -20.08 -3.67 -7.97
N HIS A 106 -18.80 -3.33 -8.24
CA HIS A 106 -18.45 -2.17 -9.07
C HIS A 106 -17.46 -2.53 -10.20
N PRO A 107 -17.81 -3.45 -11.12
CA PRO A 107 -16.93 -3.80 -12.25
C PRO A 107 -16.69 -2.64 -13.21
N GLU A 108 -17.57 -1.64 -13.24
CA GLU A 108 -17.47 -0.45 -14.09
C GLU A 108 -16.21 0.38 -13.87
N ILE A 109 -15.53 0.24 -12.72
CA ILE A 109 -14.28 0.96 -12.42
C ILE A 109 -13.19 0.67 -13.45
N THR A 110 -13.21 -0.53 -14.05
CA THR A 110 -12.22 -0.93 -15.07
C THR A 110 -12.34 -0.18 -16.39
N GLU A 111 -13.50 0.44 -16.64
CA GLU A 111 -13.80 1.19 -17.86
C GLU A 111 -13.74 2.72 -17.65
N MET A 112 -13.56 3.15 -16.40
CA MET A 112 -13.50 4.58 -16.06
C MET A 112 -12.15 5.18 -16.44
N LYS A 113 -12.15 6.49 -16.73
CA LYS A 113 -10.89 7.25 -16.74
C LYS A 113 -10.31 7.26 -15.33
N LYS A 114 -8.97 7.19 -15.21
CA LYS A 114 -8.33 7.08 -13.90
C LYS A 114 -8.75 8.17 -12.90
N SER A 115 -8.92 9.41 -13.35
CA SER A 115 -9.39 10.51 -12.48
C SER A 115 -10.83 10.33 -11.99
N GLU A 116 -11.70 9.75 -12.83
CA GLU A 116 -13.10 9.46 -12.49
C GLU A 116 -13.17 8.29 -11.51
N GLU A 117 -12.41 7.23 -11.77
CA GLU A 117 -12.27 6.06 -10.90
C GLU A 117 -11.80 6.45 -9.49
N LEU A 118 -10.71 7.23 -9.39
CA LEU A 118 -10.19 7.70 -8.10
C LEU A 118 -11.22 8.56 -7.34
N SER A 119 -11.94 9.44 -8.04
CA SER A 119 -13.00 10.27 -7.43
C SER A 119 -14.17 9.41 -6.95
N PHE A 120 -14.61 8.44 -7.74
CA PHE A 120 -15.68 7.51 -7.39
C PHE A 120 -15.34 6.66 -6.15
N MET A 121 -14.11 6.13 -6.07
CA MET A 121 -13.63 5.43 -4.90
C MET A 121 -13.56 6.34 -3.66
N ALA A 122 -13.11 7.58 -3.83
CA ALA A 122 -13.05 8.56 -2.74
C ALA A 122 -14.44 8.92 -2.19
N GLU A 123 -15.44 9.09 -3.06
CA GLU A 123 -16.85 9.31 -2.73
C GLU A 123 -17.46 8.10 -2.01
N SER A 124 -17.01 6.89 -2.34
CA SER A 124 -17.35 5.64 -1.65
C SER A 124 -16.68 5.49 -0.26
N GLY A 125 -15.89 6.49 0.15
CA GLY A 125 -15.27 6.54 1.47
C GLY A 125 -13.80 6.14 1.53
N ALA A 126 -13.18 5.78 0.42
CA ALA A 126 -11.77 5.40 0.37
C ALA A 126 -10.83 6.54 0.77
N LEU A 127 -9.66 6.15 1.23
CA LEU A 127 -8.46 6.98 1.28
C LEU A 127 -7.61 6.65 0.06
N ILE A 128 -7.30 7.66 -0.76
CA ILE A 128 -6.48 7.52 -1.96
C ILE A 128 -5.14 8.22 -1.73
N ILE A 129 -4.05 7.50 -1.91
CA ILE A 129 -2.68 8.00 -1.78
C ILE A 129 -1.96 7.75 -3.11
N GLN A 130 -1.37 8.79 -3.71
CA GLN A 130 -0.50 8.58 -4.86
C GLN A 130 0.81 7.96 -4.40
N ALA A 131 1.07 6.72 -4.81
CA ALA A 131 2.28 5.99 -4.48
C ALA A 131 3.48 6.52 -5.27
N HIS A 132 4.64 6.60 -4.64
CA HIS A 132 5.96 6.93 -5.25
C HIS A 132 5.88 7.77 -6.55
N PRO A 133 5.27 8.99 -6.53
CA PRO A 133 4.86 9.72 -7.74
C PRO A 133 6.01 10.15 -8.65
N PHE A 134 7.24 10.12 -8.16
CA PHE A 134 8.45 10.47 -8.92
C PHE A 134 9.34 9.26 -9.21
N ARG A 135 8.77 8.03 -9.15
CA ARG A 135 9.50 6.81 -9.50
C ARG A 135 10.03 6.88 -10.92
N GLU A 136 11.35 6.66 -11.05
CA GLU A 136 12.05 6.56 -12.33
C GLU A 136 12.18 5.09 -12.75
N ALA A 137 11.77 4.77 -13.97
CA ALA A 137 11.95 3.47 -14.59
C ALA A 137 11.92 3.60 -16.11
N GLY A 138 12.66 2.75 -16.82
CA GLY A 138 12.81 2.85 -18.27
C GLY A 138 11.53 2.70 -19.11
N TYR A 139 10.43 2.26 -18.49
CA TYR A 139 9.12 2.16 -19.11
C TYR A 139 8.17 3.32 -18.76
N ILE A 140 8.60 4.26 -17.91
CA ILE A 140 7.83 5.44 -17.52
C ILE A 140 8.28 6.61 -18.40
N ASP A 141 7.42 7.03 -19.30
CA ASP A 141 7.67 8.11 -20.23
C ASP A 141 7.31 9.50 -19.70
N HIS A 142 6.43 9.57 -18.69
CA HIS A 142 5.93 10.81 -18.10
C HIS A 142 5.66 10.66 -16.60
N ILE A 143 6.06 11.65 -15.83
CA ILE A 143 5.58 11.83 -14.46
C ILE A 143 4.16 12.39 -14.53
N ARG A 144 3.22 11.69 -13.87
CA ARG A 144 1.80 12.06 -13.83
C ARG A 144 1.39 12.34 -12.39
N LEU A 145 0.90 13.54 -12.12
CA LEU A 145 0.48 13.98 -10.82
C LEU A 145 -1.04 14.19 -10.78
N PHE A 146 -1.68 13.74 -9.71
CA PHE A 146 -3.14 13.77 -9.54
C PHE A 146 -3.58 14.55 -8.29
N PRO A 147 -3.14 15.83 -8.10
CA PRO A 147 -3.33 16.54 -6.84
C PRO A 147 -4.79 16.82 -6.48
N ARG A 148 -5.72 16.65 -7.43
CA ARG A 148 -7.15 16.89 -7.22
C ARG A 148 -7.96 15.61 -6.99
N ASN A 149 -7.35 14.44 -7.19
CA ASN A 149 -8.03 13.16 -7.13
C ASN A 149 -7.47 12.26 -6.01
N VAL A 150 -6.47 12.74 -5.27
CA VAL A 150 -5.86 12.01 -4.16
C VAL A 150 -5.95 12.79 -2.85
N HIS A 151 -5.98 12.09 -1.74
CA HIS A 151 -5.97 12.69 -0.41
C HIS A 151 -4.55 12.96 0.07
N GLY A 152 -3.58 12.18 -0.39
CA GLY A 152 -2.20 12.27 0.05
C GLY A 152 -1.21 11.67 -0.94
N VAL A 153 0.04 11.73 -0.56
CA VAL A 153 1.20 11.30 -1.36
C VAL A 153 2.12 10.46 -0.50
N GLU A 154 2.61 9.36 -1.02
CA GLU A 154 3.69 8.59 -0.42
C GLU A 154 4.99 9.38 -0.58
N VAL A 155 5.32 10.15 0.46
CA VAL A 155 6.52 11.00 0.52
C VAL A 155 7.76 10.23 0.98
N ILE A 156 7.55 9.05 1.56
CA ILE A 156 8.61 8.11 1.94
C ILE A 156 8.21 6.74 1.42
N ASN A 157 8.89 6.28 0.38
CA ASN A 157 8.87 4.90 -0.07
C ASN A 157 10.27 4.32 0.13
N ALA A 158 10.38 3.25 0.92
CA ALA A 158 11.69 2.70 1.30
C ALA A 158 12.45 2.04 0.13
N CYS A 159 11.75 1.75 -0.97
CA CYS A 159 12.36 1.24 -2.21
C CYS A 159 12.75 2.34 -3.20
N ARG A 160 12.57 3.62 -2.84
CA ARG A 160 12.89 4.76 -3.70
C ARG A 160 14.11 5.52 -3.21
N THR A 161 14.71 6.27 -4.12
CA THR A 161 15.85 7.14 -3.81
C THR A 161 15.44 8.33 -2.94
N GLU A 162 16.42 8.93 -2.27
CA GLU A 162 16.19 10.16 -1.50
C GLU A 162 15.69 11.31 -2.39
N PHE A 163 16.17 11.37 -3.64
CA PHE A 163 15.71 12.38 -4.60
C PHE A 163 14.22 12.20 -4.93
N GLU A 164 13.77 10.98 -5.28
CA GLU A 164 12.37 10.69 -5.60
C GLU A 164 11.45 11.01 -4.40
N ASN A 165 11.86 10.62 -3.19
CA ASN A 165 11.14 10.91 -1.95
C ASN A 165 11.10 12.42 -1.63
N SER A 166 12.19 13.15 -1.87
CA SER A 166 12.25 14.61 -1.68
C SER A 166 11.31 15.34 -2.62
N MET A 167 11.24 14.92 -3.89
CA MET A 167 10.30 15.48 -4.88
C MET A 167 8.85 15.16 -4.51
N ALA A 168 8.57 13.95 -4.04
CA ALA A 168 7.24 13.57 -3.56
C ALA A 168 6.80 14.41 -2.35
N LYS A 169 7.71 14.70 -1.44
CA LYS A 169 7.45 15.57 -0.29
C LYS A 169 7.16 17.01 -0.73
N LEU A 170 7.98 17.57 -1.62
CA LEU A 170 7.75 18.91 -2.17
C LEU A 170 6.39 19.01 -2.87
N TYR A 171 6.02 17.98 -3.63
CA TYR A 171 4.71 17.89 -4.27
C TYR A 171 3.58 17.88 -3.23
N ALA A 172 3.66 17.05 -2.21
CA ALA A 172 2.65 16.99 -1.16
C ALA A 172 2.49 18.34 -0.43
N GLU A 173 3.60 18.99 -0.07
CA GLU A 173 3.61 20.30 0.59
C GLU A 173 3.02 21.40 -0.30
N SER A 174 3.37 21.40 -1.59
CA SER A 174 2.90 22.42 -2.56
C SER A 174 1.39 22.39 -2.80
N TYR A 175 0.77 21.22 -2.65
CA TYR A 175 -0.67 21.05 -2.86
C TYR A 175 -1.47 20.83 -1.57
N GLY A 176 -0.83 20.88 -0.41
CA GLY A 176 -1.48 20.66 0.89
C GLY A 176 -2.02 19.24 1.07
N LEU A 177 -1.36 18.24 0.46
CA LEU A 177 -1.75 16.84 0.51
C LEU A 177 -1.21 16.15 1.77
N LEU A 178 -1.91 15.12 2.24
CA LEU A 178 -1.44 14.31 3.36
C LEU A 178 -0.13 13.60 3.01
N GLN A 179 0.79 13.55 3.97
CA GLN A 179 2.05 12.83 3.82
C GLN A 179 1.89 11.39 4.30
N PHE A 180 2.35 10.45 3.49
CA PHE A 180 2.22 9.02 3.71
C PHE A 180 3.57 8.33 3.53
N ALA A 181 3.72 7.12 4.08
CA ALA A 181 4.94 6.34 3.96
C ALA A 181 4.64 4.85 3.87
N GLY A 182 5.41 4.11 3.10
CA GLY A 182 5.36 2.67 2.97
C GLY A 182 6.68 2.09 2.51
N SER A 183 6.85 0.77 2.60
CA SER A 183 8.11 0.13 2.19
C SER A 183 8.13 -0.31 0.73
N ASP A 184 6.99 -0.57 0.13
CA ASP A 184 6.90 -1.16 -1.22
C ASP A 184 7.71 -2.49 -1.29
N ASN A 185 7.57 -3.28 -0.22
CA ASN A 185 8.38 -4.47 -0.05
C ASN A 185 7.82 -5.67 -0.83
N HIS A 186 8.62 -6.16 -1.78
CA HIS A 186 8.30 -7.31 -2.63
C HIS A 186 9.09 -8.58 -2.26
N GLY A 187 10.17 -8.42 -1.50
CA GLY A 187 11.17 -9.46 -1.28
C GLY A 187 11.21 -10.08 0.12
N GLY A 188 10.40 -9.59 1.04
CA GLY A 188 10.46 -10.02 2.44
C GLY A 188 11.73 -9.55 3.14
N ARG A 189 12.49 -10.49 3.69
CA ARG A 189 13.72 -10.26 4.45
C ARG A 189 14.84 -9.61 3.63
N GLY A 190 15.79 -8.98 4.31
CA GLY A 190 16.97 -8.40 3.67
C GLY A 190 16.82 -6.94 3.24
N LYS A 191 15.79 -6.25 3.70
CA LYS A 191 15.65 -4.81 3.51
C LYS A 191 16.39 -4.04 4.60
N ASP A 192 17.29 -3.13 4.18
CA ASP A 192 18.06 -2.27 5.09
C ASP A 192 17.24 -1.08 5.61
N THR A 193 16.18 -0.74 4.93
CA THR A 193 15.28 0.35 5.28
C THR A 193 13.85 -0.07 5.02
N LEU A 194 12.98 0.23 5.97
CA LEU A 194 11.53 0.07 5.89
C LEU A 194 10.88 1.41 6.25
N ALA A 195 9.65 1.60 5.83
CA ALA A 195 8.86 2.78 6.15
C ALA A 195 7.41 2.37 6.44
N GLY A 196 6.63 3.29 6.98
CA GLY A 196 5.22 3.05 7.24
C GLY A 196 4.57 4.16 8.02
N MET A 197 3.38 3.88 8.52
CA MET A 197 2.60 4.80 9.34
C MET A 197 2.52 4.33 10.79
N CYS A 198 2.58 5.26 11.73
CA CYS A 198 2.44 4.93 13.14
C CYS A 198 1.40 5.80 13.85
N SER A 199 0.83 5.29 14.94
CA SER A 199 -0.18 5.98 15.75
C SER A 199 0.02 5.76 17.25
N ARG A 200 -0.63 6.62 18.06
CA ARG A 200 -0.63 6.48 19.55
C ARG A 200 -1.63 5.43 20.04
N LYS A 201 -2.65 5.10 19.25
CA LYS A 201 -3.66 4.10 19.56
C LYS A 201 -3.73 3.09 18.42
N PRO A 202 -4.00 1.81 18.70
CA PRO A 202 -4.11 0.81 17.65
C PRO A 202 -5.21 1.17 16.65
N ILE A 203 -5.04 0.77 15.40
CA ILE A 203 -6.12 0.75 14.41
C ILE A 203 -6.94 -0.53 14.63
N THR A 204 -8.25 -0.43 14.43
CA THR A 204 -9.18 -1.54 14.68
C THR A 204 -9.74 -2.16 13.40
N ASN A 205 -9.66 -1.44 12.29
CA ASN A 205 -10.05 -1.86 10.95
C ASN A 205 -9.65 -0.78 9.93
N GLU A 206 -9.85 -1.06 8.63
CA GLU A 206 -9.50 -0.15 7.53
C GLU A 206 -10.24 1.20 7.61
N LYS A 207 -11.49 1.22 8.04
CA LYS A 207 -12.26 2.47 8.18
C LYS A 207 -11.71 3.35 9.31
N ASP A 208 -11.28 2.75 10.42
CA ASP A 208 -10.60 3.48 11.51
C ASP A 208 -9.24 4.02 11.05
N PHE A 209 -8.50 3.25 10.26
CA PHE A 209 -7.26 3.71 9.63
C PHE A 209 -7.50 4.93 8.76
N VAL A 210 -8.43 4.84 7.81
CA VAL A 210 -8.82 5.97 6.93
C VAL A 210 -9.15 7.22 7.74
N LYS A 211 -9.98 7.06 8.78
CA LYS A 211 -10.37 8.15 9.69
C LYS A 211 -9.15 8.75 10.42
N LYS A 212 -8.24 7.90 10.92
CA LYS A 212 -7.04 8.37 11.64
C LYS A 212 -6.08 9.11 10.70
N VAL A 213 -5.87 8.63 9.48
CA VAL A 213 -5.03 9.31 8.49
C VAL A 213 -5.64 10.66 8.12
N LYS A 214 -6.91 10.71 7.70
CA LYS A 214 -7.61 11.96 7.33
C LYS A 214 -7.63 13.00 8.47
N ASN A 215 -7.61 12.57 9.72
CA ASN A 215 -7.59 13.45 10.90
C ASN A 215 -6.19 13.76 11.46
N GLY A 216 -5.11 13.41 10.75
CA GLY A 216 -3.73 13.67 11.18
C GLY A 216 -3.30 12.92 12.46
N LYS A 217 -3.93 11.77 12.75
CA LYS A 217 -3.63 10.94 13.93
C LYS A 217 -2.57 9.87 13.64
N MET A 218 -2.16 9.75 12.38
CA MET A 218 -1.07 8.89 11.93
C MET A 218 0.13 9.76 11.55
N LYS A 219 1.34 9.22 11.71
CA LYS A 219 2.60 9.86 11.32
C LYS A 219 3.44 8.89 10.51
N THR A 220 4.19 9.41 9.57
CA THR A 220 5.21 8.64 8.85
C THR A 220 6.36 8.24 9.78
N PHE A 221 6.96 7.08 9.56
CA PHE A 221 8.20 6.67 10.21
C PHE A 221 9.10 5.92 9.22
N VAL A 222 10.39 5.92 9.53
CA VAL A 222 11.41 5.09 8.86
C VAL A 222 12.01 4.18 9.90
N PHE A 223 12.26 2.93 9.53
CA PHE A 223 12.84 1.90 10.37
C PHE A 223 14.06 1.30 9.67
N LYS A 224 15.17 1.14 10.40
CA LYS A 224 16.41 0.54 9.90
C LYS A 224 16.77 -0.66 10.77
N PRO A 225 16.44 -1.90 10.34
CA PRO A 225 16.64 -3.11 11.15
C PRO A 225 18.07 -3.31 11.67
N SER A 226 19.08 -2.95 10.87
CA SER A 226 20.50 -3.12 11.22
C SER A 226 21.00 -2.18 12.33
N LEU A 227 20.31 -1.07 12.60
CA LEU A 227 20.71 -0.10 13.62
C LEU A 227 20.15 -0.41 15.02
N GLU A 228 19.06 -1.17 15.11
CA GLU A 228 18.47 -1.53 16.41
C GLU A 228 19.09 -2.79 17.03
N ASN A 229 19.73 -3.65 16.24
CA ASN A 229 20.43 -4.85 16.73
C ASN A 229 21.90 -4.61 17.12
N GLY A 230 22.40 -3.39 17.01
CA GLY A 230 23.79 -2.98 17.32
C GLY A 230 24.02 -2.48 18.75
N GLY A 231 23.07 -2.61 19.65
CA GLY A 231 23.08 -2.05 21.00
C GLY A 231 23.34 -3.01 22.14
N GLU A 232 23.93 -4.20 21.89
CA GLU A 232 24.48 -5.06 22.98
C GLU A 232 25.64 -5.90 22.43
N MET A 233 26.84 -5.42 22.57
CA MET A 233 28.08 -6.20 22.77
C MET A 233 28.90 -5.56 23.86
#